data_77f81de08feb8bae54f1e48544fd799c
#
_entry.id   77f81de08feb8bae54f1e48544fd799c
#
_cell.length_a   1.000
_cell.length_b   1.000
_cell.length_c   1.000
_cell.angle_alpha   90.00
_cell.angle_beta   90.00
_cell.angle_gamma   90.00
#
_symmetry.space_group_name_H-M   'P 1'
#
loop_
_entity.id
_entity.type
_entity.pdbx_description
1 polymer ?
#
loop_
_entity_poly.entity_id
_entity_poly.type
_entity_poly.pdbx_seq_one_letter_code
_entity_poly.pdbx_strand_id
1 'polypeptide(L)'
;AAAENDFKKAFKIYESIAPFPLILSAGCGAPCEEKCRLCELGDGIAIGDIERAVALSGGAGEKRSIFRVRKKKKAAVFGSGLFALLLAGELEKKGYPVTAICGEADEEEYLRVAAGFLREDDFYTELKRLRGKDIAFEFNAEMTRELFEEKRGGFDVLCASEKAALDIFPGAVRDEGIMLMESEGLLTGGGETVLEAALGARKAALTADRLAQGIDPRSARGEEGPVTSRLYTNPDLARGLIRIKGCESGYTREQAAEEAGRCMQCHCDECLRGCAYLRRFNKHPGL
;
A
#
# COMPACT_ATOMS: atom_id res chain seq x y z
N ALA A 1 -19.10 2.09 3.81
CA ALA A 1 -18.87 3.42 3.21
C ALA A 1 -19.26 3.42 1.72
N ALA A 2 -18.63 2.61 0.85
CA ALA A 2 -19.00 2.58 -0.58
C ALA A 2 -20.48 2.19 -0.78
N ALA A 3 -20.95 1.13 -0.12
CA ALA A 3 -22.35 0.70 -0.16
C ALA A 3 -23.36 1.77 0.35
N GLU A 4 -22.90 2.70 1.17
CA GLU A 4 -23.66 3.85 1.69
C GLU A 4 -23.51 5.09 0.79
N ASN A 5 -22.86 4.94 -0.37
CA ASN A 5 -22.51 6.01 -1.30
C ASN A 5 -21.64 7.13 -0.69
N ASP A 6 -20.97 6.86 0.45
CA ASP A 6 -20.00 7.77 1.07
C ASP A 6 -18.58 7.50 0.54
N PHE A 7 -18.36 7.89 -0.71
CA PHE A 7 -17.07 7.70 -1.39
C PHE A 7 -15.95 8.54 -0.78
N LYS A 8 -16.26 9.63 -0.12
CA LYS A 8 -15.26 10.44 0.59
C LYS A 8 -14.69 9.68 1.79
N LYS A 9 -15.56 9.05 2.58
CA LYS A 9 -15.15 8.18 3.70
C LYS A 9 -14.44 6.92 3.19
N ALA A 10 -14.98 6.29 2.14
CA ALA A 10 -14.37 5.12 1.51
C ALA A 10 -12.94 5.42 1.02
N PHE A 11 -12.73 6.56 0.36
CA PHE A 11 -11.41 6.98 -0.09
C PHE A 11 -10.43 7.19 1.08
N LYS A 12 -10.84 7.86 2.16
CA LYS A 12 -10.00 8.04 3.34
C LYS A 12 -9.57 6.73 3.97
N ILE A 13 -10.47 5.74 4.03
CA ILE A 13 -10.15 4.39 4.51
C ILE A 13 -9.12 3.75 3.58
N TYR A 14 -9.35 3.80 2.25
CA TYR A 14 -8.46 3.19 1.29
C TYR A 14 -7.07 3.87 1.26
N GLU A 15 -7.00 5.19 1.23
CA GLU A 15 -5.75 5.96 1.28
C GLU A 15 -4.96 5.71 2.57
N SER A 16 -5.63 5.44 3.69
CA SER A 16 -4.95 5.08 4.95
C SER A 16 -4.16 3.77 4.85
N ILE A 17 -4.55 2.89 3.93
CA ILE A 17 -3.91 1.60 3.69
C ILE A 17 -2.95 1.71 2.49
N ALA A 18 -3.39 2.33 1.41
CA ALA A 18 -2.72 2.41 0.12
C ALA A 18 -2.16 3.83 -0.12
N PRO A 19 -0.83 4.05 -0.10
CA PRO A 19 -0.25 5.39 -0.32
C PRO A 19 -0.48 5.93 -1.73
N PHE A 20 -0.71 5.03 -2.72
CA PHE A 20 -1.03 5.33 -4.10
C PHE A 20 -2.20 4.45 -4.56
N PRO A 21 -3.44 4.88 -4.28
CA PRO A 21 -4.64 4.05 -4.45
C PRO A 21 -4.89 3.58 -5.88
N LEU A 22 -4.64 4.43 -6.90
CA LEU A 22 -4.86 4.04 -8.30
C LEU A 22 -3.83 3.03 -8.79
N ILE A 23 -2.58 3.14 -8.34
CA ILE A 23 -1.54 2.15 -8.67
C ILE A 23 -1.95 0.78 -8.15
N LEU A 24 -2.38 0.71 -6.88
CA LEU A 24 -2.75 -0.55 -6.27
C LEU A 24 -4.03 -1.13 -6.88
N SER A 25 -5.08 -0.33 -7.04
CA SER A 25 -6.34 -0.80 -7.63
C SER A 25 -6.20 -1.24 -9.10
N ALA A 26 -5.30 -0.62 -9.87
CA ALA A 26 -5.08 -0.99 -11.27
C ALA A 26 -4.17 -2.19 -11.46
N GLY A 27 -3.20 -2.39 -10.56
CA GLY A 27 -2.14 -3.38 -10.75
C GLY A 27 -2.18 -4.60 -9.83
N CYS A 28 -3.07 -4.67 -8.84
CA CYS A 28 -3.07 -5.79 -7.88
C CYS A 28 -3.71 -7.08 -8.42
N GLY A 29 -4.47 -7.03 -9.53
CA GLY A 29 -5.18 -8.20 -10.08
C GLY A 29 -6.30 -8.76 -9.19
N ALA A 30 -6.62 -8.09 -8.08
CA ALA A 30 -7.71 -8.40 -7.15
C ALA A 30 -7.85 -9.89 -6.72
N PRO A 31 -6.79 -10.59 -6.25
CA PRO A 31 -6.87 -12.01 -5.87
C PRO A 31 -7.81 -12.26 -4.67
N CYS A 32 -8.17 -11.22 -3.94
CA CYS A 32 -9.16 -11.27 -2.86
C CYS A 32 -10.58 -11.58 -3.37
N GLU A 33 -10.90 -11.31 -4.64
CA GLU A 33 -12.20 -11.61 -5.22
C GLU A 33 -12.47 -13.11 -5.28
N GLU A 34 -11.45 -13.92 -5.61
CA GLU A 34 -11.55 -15.39 -5.63
C GLU A 34 -11.80 -15.99 -4.23
N LYS A 35 -11.44 -15.27 -3.18
CA LYS A 35 -11.65 -15.68 -1.79
C LYS A 35 -12.92 -15.11 -1.17
N CYS A 36 -13.68 -14.36 -1.94
CA CYS A 36 -14.95 -13.81 -1.48
C CYS A 36 -15.94 -14.93 -1.19
N ARG A 37 -16.53 -14.94 0.02
CA ARG A 37 -17.49 -15.97 0.43
C ARG A 37 -18.76 -16.00 -0.44
N LEU A 38 -19.09 -14.88 -1.08
CA LEU A 38 -20.22 -14.83 -2.01
C LEU A 38 -20.01 -15.74 -3.24
N CYS A 39 -18.75 -16.08 -3.60
CA CYS A 39 -18.46 -17.04 -4.65
C CYS A 39 -19.05 -18.45 -4.42
N GLU A 40 -19.40 -18.79 -3.17
CA GLU A 40 -20.06 -20.06 -2.86
C GLU A 40 -21.55 -20.07 -3.23
N LEU A 41 -22.14 -18.89 -3.43
CA LEU A 41 -23.56 -18.71 -3.76
C LEU A 41 -23.79 -18.17 -5.16
N GLY A 42 -22.83 -17.45 -5.72
CA GLY A 42 -22.90 -16.80 -7.03
C GLY A 42 -21.60 -16.11 -7.40
N ASP A 43 -21.69 -14.93 -8.02
CA ASP A 43 -20.50 -14.14 -8.36
C ASP A 43 -19.95 -13.42 -7.13
N GLY A 44 -18.65 -13.54 -6.88
CA GLY A 44 -17.93 -12.76 -5.86
C GLY A 44 -18.05 -11.25 -6.09
N ILE A 45 -17.78 -10.48 -5.06
CA ILE A 45 -17.76 -9.01 -5.14
C ILE A 45 -16.61 -8.56 -6.03
N ALA A 46 -16.87 -7.63 -6.95
CA ALA A 46 -15.86 -6.97 -7.78
C ALA A 46 -15.06 -5.93 -6.94
N ILE A 47 -14.19 -6.43 -6.06
CA ILE A 47 -13.47 -5.59 -5.08
C ILE A 47 -12.53 -4.62 -5.80
N GLY A 48 -11.80 -5.07 -6.81
CA GLY A 48 -10.88 -4.23 -7.59
C GLY A 48 -11.58 -3.08 -8.29
N ASP A 49 -12.77 -3.32 -8.89
CA ASP A 49 -13.54 -2.27 -9.54
C ASP A 49 -14.12 -1.26 -8.53
N ILE A 50 -14.54 -1.72 -7.35
CA ILE A 50 -14.98 -0.84 -6.25
C ILE A 50 -13.80 0.01 -5.76
N GLU A 51 -12.64 -0.60 -5.51
CA GLU A 51 -11.43 0.11 -5.07
C GLU A 51 -11.01 1.18 -6.08
N ARG A 52 -11.06 0.86 -7.37
CA ARG A 52 -10.76 1.81 -8.43
C ARG A 52 -11.75 2.97 -8.47
N ALA A 53 -13.06 2.69 -8.39
CA ALA A 53 -14.09 3.73 -8.33
C ALA A 53 -13.92 4.63 -7.10
N VAL A 54 -13.57 4.05 -5.95
CA VAL A 54 -13.23 4.78 -4.73
C VAL A 54 -11.99 5.64 -4.93
N ALA A 55 -10.93 5.08 -5.52
CA ALA A 55 -9.68 5.79 -5.78
C ALA A 55 -9.88 6.99 -6.74
N LEU A 56 -10.70 6.83 -7.78
CA LEU A 56 -11.07 7.92 -8.70
C LEU A 56 -11.96 8.98 -8.04
N SER A 57 -12.81 8.59 -7.09
CA SER A 57 -13.71 9.49 -6.37
C SER A 57 -13.01 10.36 -5.33
N GLY A 58 -11.83 9.96 -4.89
CA GLY A 58 -10.99 10.74 -3.98
C GLY A 58 -10.37 11.92 -4.71
N GLY A 59 -10.71 13.14 -4.28
CA GLY A 59 -10.17 14.36 -4.88
C GLY A 59 -8.64 14.39 -4.79
N ALA A 60 -7.98 14.61 -5.93
CA ALA A 60 -6.58 14.98 -5.94
C ALA A 60 -6.46 16.40 -5.34
N GLY A 61 -6.23 16.49 -4.03
CA GLY A 61 -6.04 17.79 -3.38
C GLY A 61 -6.84 18.05 -2.11
N GLU A 62 -7.48 17.05 -1.48
CA GLU A 62 -7.95 17.28 -0.11
C GLU A 62 -6.73 17.60 0.77
N LYS A 63 -6.78 18.77 1.44
CA LYS A 63 -5.73 19.16 2.39
C LYS A 63 -5.54 18.04 3.40
N ARG A 64 -4.31 17.51 3.45
CA ARG A 64 -3.93 16.52 4.43
C ARG A 64 -4.22 17.00 5.83
N SER A 65 -4.55 16.08 6.71
CA SER A 65 -4.73 16.39 8.14
C SER A 65 -3.54 17.20 8.66
N ILE A 66 -3.82 18.38 9.18
CA ILE A 66 -2.85 19.31 9.79
C ILE A 66 -2.16 18.66 11.03
N PHE A 67 -2.70 17.56 11.53
CA PHE A 67 -2.24 16.87 12.75
C PHE A 67 -1.30 15.68 12.50
N ARG A 68 -0.59 15.64 11.38
CA ARG A 68 0.43 14.60 11.18
C ARG A 68 1.65 14.90 12.05
N VAL A 69 1.94 14.00 12.98
CA VAL A 69 3.17 14.11 13.79
C VAL A 69 4.37 13.83 12.86
N ARG A 70 5.13 14.87 12.53
CA ARG A 70 6.38 14.72 11.80
C ARG A 70 7.45 14.12 12.71
N LYS A 71 8.11 13.10 12.22
CA LYS A 71 9.29 12.53 12.89
C LYS A 71 10.50 13.42 12.66
N LYS A 72 11.44 13.41 13.63
CA LYS A 72 12.69 14.16 13.50
C LYS A 72 13.69 13.46 12.57
N LYS A 73 13.61 12.13 12.49
CA LYS A 73 14.48 11.27 11.68
C LYS A 73 14.09 11.34 10.21
N LYS A 74 15.10 11.40 9.34
CA LYS A 74 14.95 11.54 7.89
C LYS A 74 15.21 10.23 7.18
N ALA A 75 14.51 10.00 6.07
CA ALA A 75 14.68 8.82 5.22
C ALA A 75 15.11 9.23 3.80
N ALA A 76 16.10 8.52 3.24
CA ALA A 76 16.44 8.57 1.83
C ALA A 76 15.96 7.30 1.13
N VAL A 77 15.45 7.45 -0.09
CA VAL A 77 15.08 6.35 -0.98
C VAL A 77 15.83 6.52 -2.29
N PHE A 78 16.82 5.67 -2.54
CA PHE A 78 17.67 5.68 -3.73
C PHE A 78 17.05 4.88 -4.87
N GLY A 79 17.10 5.43 -6.08
CA GLY A 79 16.58 4.82 -7.28
C GLY A 79 15.08 5.01 -7.47
N SER A 80 14.55 4.39 -8.50
CA SER A 80 13.18 4.52 -8.97
C SER A 80 12.49 3.16 -9.10
N GLY A 81 11.29 3.18 -9.63
CA GLY A 81 10.45 2.00 -9.81
C GLY A 81 9.39 1.85 -8.72
N LEU A 82 8.55 0.85 -8.90
CA LEU A 82 7.33 0.68 -8.11
C LEU A 82 7.61 0.50 -6.60
N PHE A 83 8.59 -0.32 -6.24
CA PHE A 83 8.98 -0.53 -4.85
C PHE A 83 9.44 0.77 -4.19
N ALA A 84 10.34 1.52 -4.85
CA ALA A 84 10.86 2.78 -4.31
C ALA A 84 9.75 3.81 -4.08
N LEU A 85 8.85 3.97 -5.07
CA LEU A 85 7.69 4.86 -4.97
C LEU A 85 6.77 4.47 -3.80
N LEU A 86 6.41 3.19 -3.70
CA LEU A 86 5.53 2.70 -2.63
C LEU A 86 6.18 2.83 -1.26
N LEU A 87 7.49 2.54 -1.16
CA LEU A 87 8.25 2.71 0.08
C LEU A 87 8.33 4.16 0.51
N ALA A 88 8.62 5.08 -0.40
CA ALA A 88 8.62 6.52 -0.12
C ALA A 88 7.24 6.98 0.41
N GLY A 89 6.15 6.49 -0.19
CA GLY A 89 4.80 6.76 0.27
C GLY A 89 4.47 6.15 1.65
N GLU A 90 4.93 4.94 1.95
CA GLU A 90 4.74 4.31 3.27
C GLU A 90 5.53 5.03 4.37
N LEU A 91 6.76 5.45 4.10
CA LEU A 91 7.59 6.22 5.04
C LEU A 91 7.00 7.61 5.28
N GLU A 92 6.57 8.29 4.22
CA GLU A 92 5.89 9.60 4.31
C GLU A 92 4.60 9.46 5.12
N LYS A 93 3.80 8.40 4.91
CA LYS A 93 2.60 8.11 5.68
C LYS A 93 2.89 7.89 7.17
N LYS A 94 4.05 7.32 7.52
CA LYS A 94 4.54 7.18 8.91
C LYS A 94 5.09 8.47 9.51
N GLY A 95 5.14 9.58 8.76
CA GLY A 95 5.58 10.90 9.20
C GLY A 95 7.07 11.17 9.06
N TYR A 96 7.82 10.33 8.34
CA TYR A 96 9.21 10.63 8.01
C TYR A 96 9.29 11.72 6.94
N PRO A 97 10.17 12.73 7.09
CA PRO A 97 10.67 13.52 5.96
C PRO A 97 11.40 12.57 5.00
N VAL A 98 10.92 12.44 3.77
CA VAL A 98 11.46 11.53 2.76
C VAL A 98 12.12 12.33 1.65
N THR A 99 13.31 11.89 1.23
CA THR A 99 13.97 12.38 0.00
C THR A 99 14.14 11.19 -0.95
N ALA A 100 13.51 11.25 -2.12
CA ALA A 100 13.75 10.32 -3.21
C ALA A 100 14.91 10.85 -4.05
N ILE A 101 15.96 10.04 -4.22
CA ILE A 101 17.18 10.35 -4.98
C ILE A 101 17.19 9.44 -6.19
N CYS A 102 17.04 9.97 -7.39
CA CYS A 102 16.75 9.18 -8.58
C CYS A 102 17.38 9.75 -9.86
N GLY A 103 17.49 8.89 -10.87
CA GLY A 103 18.11 9.26 -12.17
C GLY A 103 17.19 10.02 -13.11
N GLU A 104 15.91 10.00 -12.89
CA GLU A 104 14.89 10.64 -13.69
C GLU A 104 15.00 12.16 -13.63
N ALA A 105 14.45 12.85 -14.63
CA ALA A 105 14.54 14.30 -14.74
C ALA A 105 13.47 15.05 -13.91
N ASP A 106 12.34 14.41 -13.66
CA ASP A 106 11.23 15.01 -12.91
C ASP A 106 10.27 13.96 -12.30
N GLU A 107 9.23 14.40 -11.61
CA GLU A 107 8.25 13.53 -10.97
C GLU A 107 7.40 12.74 -11.99
N GLU A 108 7.19 13.27 -13.17
CA GLU A 108 6.42 12.58 -14.20
C GLU A 108 7.20 11.37 -14.73
N GLU A 109 8.47 11.55 -15.06
CA GLU A 109 9.34 10.46 -15.49
C GLU A 109 9.51 9.42 -14.37
N TYR A 110 9.74 9.87 -13.13
CA TYR A 110 9.82 9.00 -11.95
C TYR A 110 8.56 8.15 -11.77
N LEU A 111 7.38 8.76 -11.88
CA LEU A 111 6.12 8.03 -11.80
C LEU A 111 5.93 7.10 -13.00
N ARG A 112 6.35 7.51 -14.20
CA ARG A 112 6.23 6.70 -15.42
C ARG A 112 7.05 5.40 -15.34
N VAL A 113 8.23 5.47 -14.77
CA VAL A 113 9.06 4.27 -14.49
C VAL A 113 8.37 3.35 -13.48
N ALA A 114 7.72 3.90 -12.46
CA ALA A 114 7.08 3.13 -11.41
C ALA A 114 5.70 2.57 -11.80
N ALA A 115 4.91 3.32 -12.57
CA ALA A 115 3.50 3.07 -12.80
C ALA A 115 3.04 3.38 -14.23
N GLY A 116 3.90 3.18 -15.23
CA GLY A 116 3.60 3.41 -16.65
C GLY A 116 2.51 2.49 -17.23
N PHE A 117 2.07 1.47 -16.47
CA PHE A 117 0.92 0.64 -16.82
C PHE A 117 -0.43 1.30 -16.57
N LEU A 118 -0.47 2.42 -15.86
CA LEU A 118 -1.71 3.18 -15.66
C LEU A 118 -2.22 3.77 -16.96
N ARG A 119 -3.55 3.86 -17.09
CA ARG A 119 -4.16 4.66 -18.16
C ARG A 119 -3.83 6.13 -17.95
N GLU A 120 -3.74 6.90 -19.01
CA GLU A 120 -3.31 8.31 -18.95
C GLU A 120 -4.07 9.15 -17.92
N ASP A 121 -5.40 9.07 -17.86
CA ASP A 121 -6.20 9.83 -16.90
C ASP A 121 -5.89 9.43 -15.44
N ASP A 122 -5.70 8.14 -15.20
CA ASP A 122 -5.34 7.60 -13.89
C ASP A 122 -3.92 8.03 -13.52
N PHE A 123 -3.01 8.02 -14.50
CA PHE A 123 -1.63 8.43 -14.33
C PHE A 123 -1.52 9.91 -13.91
N TYR A 124 -2.17 10.83 -14.62
CA TYR A 124 -2.13 12.24 -14.25
C TYR A 124 -2.85 12.54 -12.93
N THR A 125 -3.86 11.75 -12.58
CA THR A 125 -4.49 11.84 -11.26
C THR A 125 -3.50 11.43 -10.16
N GLU A 126 -2.75 10.36 -10.38
CA GLU A 126 -1.75 9.88 -9.42
C GLU A 126 -0.51 10.78 -9.37
N LEU A 127 -0.09 11.36 -10.49
CA LEU A 127 0.98 12.36 -10.55
C LEU A 127 0.63 13.60 -9.70
N LYS A 128 -0.61 14.07 -9.80
CA LYS A 128 -1.08 15.16 -8.94
C LYS A 128 -1.06 14.80 -7.46
N ARG A 129 -1.36 13.54 -7.11
CA ARG A 129 -1.25 13.04 -5.73
C ARG A 129 0.20 12.95 -5.29
N LEU A 130 1.09 12.46 -6.14
CA LEU A 130 2.52 12.39 -5.85
C LEU A 130 3.07 13.79 -5.54
N ARG A 131 2.79 14.77 -6.39
CA ARG A 131 3.18 16.18 -6.18
C ARG A 131 2.59 16.81 -4.91
N GLY A 132 1.45 16.29 -4.44
CA GLY A 132 0.85 16.69 -3.17
C GLY A 132 1.46 16.00 -1.95
N LYS A 133 2.34 15.00 -2.08
CA LYS A 133 3.00 14.33 -0.96
C LYS A 133 4.19 15.14 -0.44
N ASP A 134 4.51 14.97 0.84
CA ASP A 134 5.68 15.59 1.49
C ASP A 134 6.93 14.73 1.23
N ILE A 135 7.23 14.52 -0.05
CA ILE A 135 8.40 13.81 -0.55
C ILE A 135 9.25 14.81 -1.32
N ALA A 136 10.48 15.03 -0.88
CA ALA A 136 11.46 15.81 -1.64
C ALA A 136 12.09 14.92 -2.71
N PHE A 137 12.51 15.52 -3.83
CA PHE A 137 13.18 14.82 -4.92
C PHE A 137 14.54 15.43 -5.19
N GLU A 138 15.54 14.58 -5.42
CA GLU A 138 16.83 14.91 -6.02
C GLU A 138 16.92 14.12 -7.34
N PHE A 139 16.72 14.82 -8.44
CA PHE A 139 16.69 14.26 -9.79
C PHE A 139 18.08 14.23 -10.46
N ASN A 140 18.18 13.49 -11.58
CA ASN A 140 19.41 13.36 -12.39
C ASN A 140 20.60 12.82 -11.58
N ALA A 141 20.35 12.00 -10.58
CA ALA A 141 21.37 11.40 -9.74
C ALA A 141 21.81 10.03 -10.30
N GLU A 142 23.11 9.84 -10.50
CA GLU A 142 23.66 8.55 -10.86
C GLU A 142 23.79 7.67 -9.62
N MET A 143 23.23 6.45 -9.65
CA MET A 143 23.22 5.54 -8.51
C MET A 143 24.58 4.88 -8.32
N THR A 144 25.52 5.60 -7.71
CA THR A 144 26.88 5.13 -7.44
C THR A 144 27.13 4.96 -5.95
N ARG A 145 28.16 4.20 -5.62
CA ARG A 145 28.61 4.03 -4.22
C ARG A 145 29.07 5.36 -3.62
N GLU A 146 29.71 6.18 -4.41
CA GLU A 146 30.20 7.52 -4.01
C GLU A 146 29.04 8.41 -3.60
N LEU A 147 27.98 8.48 -4.38
CA LEU A 147 26.77 9.22 -4.05
C LEU A 147 26.14 8.70 -2.76
N PHE A 148 26.04 7.37 -2.62
CA PHE A 148 25.49 6.77 -1.41
C PHE A 148 26.26 7.16 -0.15
N GLU A 149 27.59 7.06 -0.18
CA GLU A 149 28.44 7.42 0.96
C GLU A 149 28.40 8.94 1.27
N GLU A 150 28.30 9.79 0.25
CA GLU A 150 28.08 11.23 0.42
C GLU A 150 26.77 11.51 1.18
N LYS A 151 25.68 10.87 0.77
CA LYS A 151 24.34 11.11 1.33
C LYS A 151 24.11 10.41 2.66
N ARG A 152 24.81 9.31 2.94
CA ARG A 152 24.60 8.45 4.11
C ARG A 152 24.58 9.20 5.43
N GLY A 153 25.47 10.19 5.61
CA GLY A 153 25.55 10.98 6.85
C GLY A 153 24.40 11.95 7.08
N GLY A 154 23.56 12.18 6.07
CA GLY A 154 22.44 13.14 6.14
C GLY A 154 21.08 12.52 6.51
N PHE A 155 20.99 11.19 6.58
CA PHE A 155 19.74 10.45 6.78
C PHE A 155 19.89 9.38 7.86
N ASP A 156 18.82 9.15 8.60
CA ASP A 156 18.73 8.13 9.66
C ASP A 156 18.28 6.77 9.12
N VAL A 157 17.58 6.76 7.99
CA VAL A 157 17.05 5.57 7.32
C VAL A 157 17.44 5.63 5.86
N LEU A 158 18.12 4.56 5.40
CA LEU A 158 18.59 4.43 4.02
C LEU A 158 17.84 3.30 3.35
N CYS A 159 17.21 3.60 2.23
CA CYS A 159 16.44 2.69 1.43
C CYS A 159 16.86 2.77 -0.04
N ALA A 160 16.72 1.68 -0.80
CA ALA A 160 16.95 1.69 -2.24
C ALA A 160 16.00 0.75 -2.96
N SER A 161 15.69 1.05 -4.24
CA SER A 161 15.15 0.02 -5.12
C SER A 161 16.16 -1.12 -5.28
N GLU A 162 15.70 -2.31 -5.62
CA GLU A 162 16.59 -3.49 -5.76
C GLU A 162 17.69 -3.23 -6.79
N LYS A 163 17.34 -2.63 -7.93
CA LYS A 163 18.30 -2.25 -8.97
C LYS A 163 19.36 -1.30 -8.41
N ALA A 164 18.95 -0.20 -7.78
CA ALA A 164 19.89 0.77 -7.20
C ALA A 164 20.77 0.15 -6.10
N ALA A 165 20.22 -0.73 -5.27
CA ALA A 165 20.98 -1.44 -4.26
C ALA A 165 22.07 -2.35 -4.85
N LEU A 166 21.78 -3.04 -5.96
CA LEU A 166 22.75 -3.87 -6.67
C LEU A 166 23.80 -3.05 -7.41
N ASP A 167 23.43 -1.89 -7.96
CA ASP A 167 24.36 -0.95 -8.59
C ASP A 167 25.35 -0.37 -7.55
N ILE A 168 24.87 -0.04 -6.35
CA ILE A 168 25.67 0.51 -5.25
C ILE A 168 26.51 -0.57 -4.57
N PHE A 169 25.93 -1.75 -4.31
CA PHE A 169 26.54 -2.86 -3.57
C PHE A 169 26.39 -4.20 -4.31
N PRO A 170 27.17 -4.44 -5.38
CA PRO A 170 27.12 -5.69 -6.12
C PRO A 170 27.43 -6.89 -5.22
N GLY A 171 26.53 -7.88 -5.21
CA GLY A 171 26.70 -9.11 -4.44
C GLY A 171 26.31 -9.04 -2.97
N ALA A 172 25.81 -7.92 -2.46
CA ALA A 172 25.26 -7.85 -1.11
C ALA A 172 23.97 -8.68 -1.01
N VAL A 173 23.78 -9.33 0.14
CA VAL A 173 22.64 -10.22 0.41
C VAL A 173 21.61 -9.52 1.27
N ARG A 174 20.34 -9.63 0.86
CA ARG A 174 19.19 -9.12 1.58
C ARG A 174 18.55 -10.20 2.45
N ASP A 175 18.20 -9.88 3.69
CA ASP A 175 17.26 -10.66 4.48
C ASP A 175 15.83 -10.35 4.03
N GLU A 176 15.18 -11.31 3.36
CA GLU A 176 13.82 -11.17 2.81
C GLU A 176 12.74 -11.01 3.88
N GLY A 177 12.99 -11.48 5.10
CA GLY A 177 12.06 -11.34 6.22
C GLY A 177 11.88 -9.90 6.69
N ILE A 178 12.98 -9.13 6.62
CA ILE A 178 13.04 -7.75 7.09
C ILE A 178 13.41 -6.74 6.01
N MET A 179 13.64 -7.18 4.77
CA MET A 179 14.02 -6.35 3.63
C MET A 179 15.29 -5.52 3.86
N LEU A 180 16.29 -6.07 4.55
CA LEU A 180 17.49 -5.37 4.98
C LEU A 180 18.76 -6.06 4.46
N MET A 181 19.66 -5.31 3.85
CA MET A 181 21.06 -5.66 3.68
C MET A 181 21.81 -5.27 4.96
N GLU A 182 22.02 -6.21 5.88
CA GLU A 182 22.53 -5.92 7.23
C GLU A 182 23.95 -5.34 7.23
N SER A 183 24.81 -5.85 6.37
CA SER A 183 26.20 -5.36 6.26
C SER A 183 26.28 -3.89 5.86
N GLU A 184 25.29 -3.42 5.09
CA GLU A 184 25.27 -2.07 4.52
C GLU A 184 24.32 -1.12 5.28
N GLY A 185 23.46 -1.67 6.13
CA GLY A 185 22.41 -0.92 6.80
C GLY A 185 21.37 -0.32 5.82
N LEU A 186 21.20 -0.99 4.66
CA LEU A 186 20.36 -0.53 3.56
C LEU A 186 19.09 -1.37 3.42
N LEU A 187 17.95 -0.74 3.50
CA LEU A 187 16.66 -1.37 3.23
C LEU A 187 16.43 -1.41 1.72
N THR A 188 16.11 -2.58 1.21
CA THR A 188 15.91 -2.72 -0.24
C THR A 188 14.87 -3.78 -0.57
N GLY A 189 14.31 -3.69 -1.75
CA GLY A 189 13.39 -4.65 -2.30
C GLY A 189 12.93 -4.30 -3.70
N GLY A 190 12.19 -5.23 -4.25
CA GLY A 190 11.57 -5.16 -5.57
C GLY A 190 10.26 -5.93 -5.55
N GLY A 191 9.88 -6.47 -6.68
CA GLY A 191 8.72 -7.31 -6.90
C GLY A 191 8.35 -7.31 -8.38
N GLU A 192 8.00 -8.47 -8.91
CA GLU A 192 7.53 -8.59 -10.29
C GLU A 192 6.09 -8.12 -10.44
N THR A 193 5.33 -8.19 -9.34
CA THR A 193 3.93 -7.75 -9.29
C THR A 193 3.75 -6.54 -8.38
N VAL A 194 2.65 -5.83 -8.59
CA VAL A 194 2.26 -4.68 -7.74
C VAL A 194 2.09 -5.11 -6.28
N LEU A 195 1.53 -6.30 -6.03
CA LEU A 195 1.33 -6.82 -4.67
C LEU A 195 2.66 -7.15 -3.98
N GLU A 196 3.60 -7.77 -4.68
CA GLU A 196 4.93 -8.07 -4.12
C GLU A 196 5.70 -6.79 -3.79
N ALA A 197 5.71 -5.82 -4.71
CA ALA A 197 6.33 -4.53 -4.48
C ALA A 197 5.68 -3.80 -3.27
N ALA A 198 4.36 -3.83 -3.16
CA ALA A 198 3.62 -3.21 -2.06
C ALA A 198 3.89 -3.90 -0.72
N LEU A 199 3.91 -5.24 -0.70
CA LEU A 199 4.23 -6.02 0.49
C LEU A 199 5.68 -5.76 0.94
N GLY A 200 6.62 -5.80 0.00
CA GLY A 200 8.02 -5.50 0.25
C GLY A 200 8.24 -4.10 0.80
N ALA A 201 7.62 -3.10 0.19
CA ALA A 201 7.67 -1.70 0.64
C ALA A 201 7.11 -1.53 2.07
N ARG A 202 6.00 -2.20 2.38
CA ARG A 202 5.40 -2.18 3.72
C ARG A 202 6.29 -2.85 4.77
N LYS A 203 6.88 -3.99 4.44
CA LYS A 203 7.86 -4.68 5.29
C LYS A 203 9.10 -3.80 5.54
N ALA A 204 9.65 -3.21 4.48
CA ALA A 204 10.80 -2.31 4.57
C ALA A 204 10.48 -1.07 5.43
N ALA A 205 9.32 -0.44 5.24
CA ALA A 205 8.88 0.71 6.04
C ALA A 205 8.68 0.37 7.52
N LEU A 206 8.27 -0.86 7.85
CA LEU A 206 8.19 -1.32 9.24
C LEU A 206 9.58 -1.55 9.82
N THR A 207 10.49 -2.16 9.07
CA THR A 207 11.90 -2.34 9.47
C THR A 207 12.55 -0.96 9.71
N ALA A 208 12.37 -0.03 8.78
CA ALA A 208 12.84 1.35 8.90
C ALA A 208 12.38 2.01 10.22
N ASP A 209 11.10 1.85 10.52
CA ASP A 209 10.50 2.44 11.71
C ASP A 209 11.06 1.85 13.01
N ARG A 210 11.31 0.54 13.04
CA ARG A 210 11.93 -0.14 14.18
C ARG A 210 13.39 0.25 14.37
N LEU A 211 14.18 0.20 13.30
CA LEU A 211 15.59 0.63 13.34
C LEU A 211 15.72 2.09 13.81
N ALA A 212 14.86 2.95 13.28
CA ALA A 212 14.81 4.34 13.69
C ALA A 212 14.48 4.55 15.17
N GLN A 213 13.76 3.60 15.80
CA GLN A 213 13.42 3.62 17.22
C GLN A 213 14.41 2.85 18.10
N GLY A 214 15.43 2.21 17.52
CA GLY A 214 16.36 1.35 18.24
C GLY A 214 15.75 0.01 18.66
N ILE A 215 14.71 -0.44 17.99
CA ILE A 215 14.03 -1.72 18.24
C ILE A 215 14.58 -2.75 17.25
N ASP A 216 14.77 -4.00 17.74
CA ASP A 216 15.16 -5.11 16.88
C ASP A 216 14.16 -5.27 15.72
N PRO A 217 14.64 -5.19 14.46
CA PRO A 217 13.77 -5.26 13.29
C PRO A 217 13.06 -6.62 13.12
N ARG A 218 13.53 -7.68 13.79
CA ARG A 218 12.91 -9.02 13.75
C ARG A 218 11.86 -9.25 14.81
N SER A 219 11.78 -8.40 15.83
CA SER A 219 10.83 -8.59 16.92
C SER A 219 9.38 -8.42 16.46
N ALA A 220 8.47 -9.23 17.01
CA ALA A 220 7.01 -9.17 16.79
C ALA A 220 6.57 -9.16 15.32
N ARG A 221 7.20 -9.98 14.46
CA ARG A 221 6.82 -10.17 13.04
C ARG A 221 5.98 -11.41 12.76
N GLY A 222 5.61 -12.17 13.79
CA GLY A 222 4.85 -13.41 13.63
C GLY A 222 3.45 -13.22 13.00
N GLU A 223 2.96 -11.98 12.95
CA GLU A 223 1.68 -11.63 12.33
C GLU A 223 1.85 -11.05 10.91
N GLU A 224 3.06 -10.96 10.39
CA GLU A 224 3.34 -10.52 9.04
C GLU A 224 3.30 -11.70 8.07
N GLY A 225 2.16 -11.96 7.50
CA GLY A 225 2.01 -13.05 6.55
C GLY A 225 0.54 -13.40 6.33
N PRO A 226 0.27 -14.45 5.56
CA PRO A 226 -1.09 -14.90 5.36
C PRO A 226 -1.69 -15.38 6.69
N VAL A 227 -2.74 -14.71 7.12
CA VAL A 227 -3.52 -15.11 8.30
C VAL A 227 -4.65 -16.02 7.83
N THR A 228 -4.67 -17.25 8.35
CA THR A 228 -5.79 -18.16 8.14
C THR A 228 -6.86 -17.85 9.19
N SER A 229 -7.95 -17.23 8.78
CA SER A 229 -9.11 -16.99 9.64
C SER A 229 -10.33 -17.74 9.11
N ARG A 230 -11.22 -18.13 10.02
CA ARG A 230 -12.53 -18.68 9.67
C ARG A 230 -13.53 -17.54 9.69
N LEU A 231 -13.93 -17.09 8.52
CA LEU A 231 -14.95 -16.06 8.40
C LEU A 231 -16.32 -16.68 8.64
N TYR A 232 -17.08 -16.06 9.56
CA TYR A 232 -18.51 -16.32 9.67
C TYR A 232 -19.23 -15.55 8.55
N THR A 233 -20.16 -16.24 7.92
CA THR A 233 -20.97 -15.68 6.85
C THR A 233 -22.40 -16.17 7.03
N ASN A 234 -23.35 -15.24 7.07
CA ASN A 234 -24.77 -15.60 7.01
C ASN A 234 -25.25 -15.53 5.56
N PRO A 235 -25.57 -16.68 4.90
CA PRO A 235 -26.04 -16.70 3.52
C PRO A 235 -27.34 -15.92 3.29
N ASP A 236 -28.19 -15.78 4.32
CA ASP A 236 -29.45 -15.03 4.24
C ASP A 236 -29.25 -13.52 4.03
N LEU A 237 -28.01 -13.03 4.23
CA LEU A 237 -27.64 -11.64 3.97
C LEU A 237 -27.25 -11.39 2.50
N ALA A 238 -27.20 -12.43 1.66
CA ALA A 238 -26.88 -12.30 0.24
C ALA A 238 -27.98 -11.49 -0.47
N ARG A 239 -27.64 -10.31 -1.00
CA ARG A 239 -28.60 -9.39 -1.65
C ARG A 239 -28.53 -9.40 -3.17
N GLY A 240 -27.78 -10.24 -3.77
CA GLY A 240 -27.63 -10.36 -5.21
C GLY A 240 -26.53 -11.34 -5.53
N LEU A 241 -26.81 -12.26 -6.40
CA LEU A 241 -25.88 -13.35 -6.73
C LEU A 241 -25.09 -13.09 -8.01
N ILE A 242 -25.50 -12.08 -8.77
CA ILE A 242 -24.87 -11.72 -10.05
C ILE A 242 -24.12 -10.42 -9.88
N ARG A 243 -22.89 -10.38 -10.37
CA ARG A 243 -22.02 -9.19 -10.37
C ARG A 243 -22.62 -8.09 -11.26
N ILE A 244 -22.54 -6.85 -10.80
CA ILE A 244 -22.93 -5.68 -11.60
C ILE A 244 -22.00 -5.57 -12.81
N LYS A 245 -22.58 -5.37 -13.99
CA LYS A 245 -21.80 -5.17 -15.21
C LYS A 245 -21.21 -3.76 -15.23
N GLY A 246 -19.89 -3.66 -15.19
CA GLY A 246 -19.16 -2.43 -15.44
C GLY A 246 -19.03 -2.11 -16.94
N CYS A 247 -18.55 -0.93 -17.25
CA CYS A 247 -18.07 -0.57 -18.58
C CYS A 247 -16.54 -0.77 -18.69
N GLU A 248 -15.96 -0.65 -19.88
CA GLU A 248 -14.50 -0.76 -20.08
C GLU A 248 -13.68 0.23 -19.24
N SER A 249 -14.29 1.34 -18.84
CA SER A 249 -13.66 2.33 -17.95
C SER A 249 -13.73 1.96 -16.47
N GLY A 250 -14.37 0.85 -16.09
CA GLY A 250 -14.64 0.44 -14.70
C GLY A 250 -16.02 0.90 -14.21
N TYR A 251 -16.26 0.80 -12.92
CA TYR A 251 -17.54 1.20 -12.33
C TYR A 251 -17.68 2.72 -12.20
N THR A 252 -18.91 3.22 -12.42
CA THR A 252 -19.33 4.52 -11.90
C THR A 252 -19.47 4.44 -10.37
N ARG A 253 -19.67 5.59 -9.71
CA ARG A 253 -19.90 5.61 -8.26
C ARG A 253 -21.16 4.84 -7.88
N GLU A 254 -22.22 4.99 -8.66
CA GLU A 254 -23.51 4.32 -8.46
C GLU A 254 -23.37 2.82 -8.60
N GLN A 255 -22.68 2.35 -9.66
CA GLN A 255 -22.41 0.93 -9.89
C GLN A 255 -21.53 0.34 -8.77
N ALA A 256 -20.51 1.07 -8.34
CA ALA A 256 -19.64 0.64 -7.24
C ALA A 256 -20.40 0.58 -5.91
N ALA A 257 -21.33 1.50 -5.65
CA ALA A 257 -22.17 1.47 -4.46
C ALA A 257 -23.14 0.30 -4.48
N GLU A 258 -23.76 0.02 -5.63
CA GLU A 258 -24.67 -1.12 -5.82
C GLU A 258 -23.92 -2.44 -5.66
N GLU A 259 -22.75 -2.59 -6.29
CA GLU A 259 -21.90 -3.78 -6.16
C GLU A 259 -21.43 -3.98 -4.71
N ALA A 260 -21.00 -2.91 -4.04
CA ALA A 260 -20.62 -2.98 -2.63
C ALA A 260 -21.80 -3.35 -1.71
N GLY A 261 -23.04 -3.00 -2.12
CA GLY A 261 -24.26 -3.36 -1.41
C GLY A 261 -24.59 -4.86 -1.42
N ARG A 262 -24.00 -5.63 -2.34
CA ARG A 262 -24.12 -7.10 -2.39
C ARG A 262 -23.32 -7.80 -1.28
N CYS A 263 -22.36 -7.09 -0.66
CA CYS A 263 -21.44 -7.67 0.33
C CYS A 263 -22.20 -8.18 1.58
N MET A 264 -21.98 -9.44 1.91
CA MET A 264 -22.55 -10.11 3.09
C MET A 264 -21.87 -9.69 4.41
N GLN A 265 -20.89 -8.81 4.38
CA GLN A 265 -20.15 -8.31 5.56
C GLN A 265 -19.58 -9.46 6.42
N CYS A 266 -18.88 -10.39 5.79
CA CYS A 266 -18.23 -11.48 6.49
C CYS A 266 -17.29 -10.96 7.56
N HIS A 267 -17.23 -11.60 8.71
CA HIS A 267 -16.36 -11.23 9.83
C HIS A 267 -15.66 -12.45 10.41
N CYS A 268 -14.53 -12.21 11.04
CA CYS A 268 -13.79 -13.26 11.75
C CYS A 268 -14.47 -13.55 13.09
N ASP A 269 -14.71 -14.82 13.37
CA ASP A 269 -15.40 -15.32 14.57
C ASP A 269 -14.45 -15.99 15.58
N GLU A 270 -13.15 -15.99 15.30
CA GLU A 270 -12.17 -16.73 16.11
C GLU A 270 -12.09 -16.22 17.56
N CYS A 271 -12.20 -14.90 17.75
CA CYS A 271 -12.21 -14.33 19.11
C CYS A 271 -13.43 -14.76 19.91
N LEU A 272 -14.60 -14.87 19.26
CA LEU A 272 -15.83 -15.38 19.92
C LEU A 272 -15.68 -16.85 20.29
N ARG A 273 -15.03 -17.65 19.45
CA ARG A 273 -14.80 -19.08 19.70
C ARG A 273 -13.76 -19.32 20.77
N GLY A 274 -12.67 -18.56 20.73
CA GLY A 274 -11.54 -18.70 21.65
C GLY A 274 -11.76 -18.08 23.04
N CYS A 275 -12.59 -17.05 23.15
CA CYS A 275 -12.79 -16.31 24.38
C CYS A 275 -14.13 -16.67 25.06
N ALA A 276 -14.05 -17.31 26.23
CA ALA A 276 -15.24 -17.67 27.00
C ALA A 276 -16.08 -16.44 27.40
N TYR A 277 -15.44 -15.31 27.68
CA TYR A 277 -16.12 -14.06 28.01
C TYR A 277 -16.93 -13.50 26.83
N LEU A 278 -16.30 -13.33 25.66
CA LEU A 278 -16.99 -12.82 24.47
C LEU A 278 -18.15 -13.73 24.06
N ARG A 279 -17.93 -15.05 24.08
CA ARG A 279 -18.96 -16.05 23.80
C ARG A 279 -20.14 -15.98 24.77
N ARG A 280 -19.87 -15.82 26.08
CA ARG A 280 -20.92 -15.75 27.10
C ARG A 280 -21.78 -14.50 26.94
N PHE A 281 -21.19 -13.38 26.56
CA PHE A 281 -21.88 -12.10 26.44
C PHE A 281 -22.29 -11.77 25.00
N ASN A 282 -22.07 -12.68 24.07
CA ASN A 282 -22.36 -12.52 22.62
C ASN A 282 -21.86 -11.17 22.04
N LYS A 283 -20.65 -10.75 22.46
CA LYS A 283 -20.04 -9.50 22.02
C LYS A 283 -18.97 -9.79 20.98
N HIS A 284 -19.07 -9.10 19.84
CA HIS A 284 -18.01 -9.11 18.82
C HIS A 284 -16.98 -8.02 19.12
N PRO A 285 -15.65 -8.32 19.01
CA PRO A 285 -14.60 -7.36 19.36
C PRO A 285 -14.56 -6.11 18.47
N GLY A 286 -15.22 -6.13 17.33
CA GLY A 286 -15.29 -5.00 16.38
C GLY A 286 -16.47 -4.04 16.61
N LEU A 287 -17.23 -4.21 17.72
CA LEU A 287 -18.37 -3.37 18.06
C LEU A 287 -18.06 -2.41 19.18
#